data_9e9b69bc7f9e2f9f90345f5af1016f61
#
_entry.id   9e9b69bc7f9e2f9f90345f5af1016f61
#
_cell.length_a   1.000
_cell.length_b   1.000
_cell.length_c   1.000
_cell.angle_alpha   90.00
_cell.angle_beta   90.00
_cell.angle_gamma   90.00
#
_symmetry.space_group_name_H-M   'P 1'
#
loop_
_entity.id
_entity.type
_entity.pdbx_description
1 polymer ?
#
loop_
_entity_poly.entity_id
_entity_poly.type
_entity_poly.pdbx_seq_one_letter_code
_entity_poly.pdbx_strand_id
1 'polypeptide(L)'
;MDVTLRPWVTDDAAALRLAAATSPDLSSQLGDTDLGTIDACEGFIDRQLRRRPPLGQDLAIAVDGRVAGNVGLSNVDRQHDTAWVYYWVAMEFRGRGLATCALATMSVWAFDYWELFRLELGHRLNNPASCAVARGAGFGAEGVERAKLRYGDQRFDVETHARLATDPAPSVRLLPTVAVA
;
A
#
# COMPACT_ATOMS: atom_id res chain seq x y z
N MET A 1 15.08 -7.23 -13.94
CA MET A 1 13.94 -7.12 -13.01
C MET A 1 13.03 -6.04 -13.55
N ASP A 2 11.96 -6.47 -14.17
CA ASP A 2 10.89 -5.59 -14.64
C ASP A 2 9.87 -5.42 -13.50
N VAL A 3 9.56 -4.16 -13.13
CA VAL A 3 8.66 -3.86 -12.02
C VAL A 3 7.58 -2.92 -12.53
N THR A 4 6.33 -3.32 -12.35
CA THR A 4 5.15 -2.57 -12.80
C THR A 4 4.08 -2.50 -11.71
N LEU A 5 3.26 -1.45 -11.76
CA LEU A 5 1.98 -1.41 -11.04
C LEU A 5 0.86 -1.77 -12.00
N ARG A 6 0.01 -2.72 -11.63
CA ARG A 6 -1.13 -3.15 -12.44
C ARG A 6 -2.37 -3.46 -11.58
N PRO A 7 -3.56 -3.44 -12.16
CA PRO A 7 -4.74 -3.95 -11.47
C PRO A 7 -4.53 -5.41 -11.01
N TRP A 8 -5.15 -5.72 -9.86
CA TRP A 8 -5.27 -7.10 -9.40
C TRP A 8 -6.20 -7.88 -10.33
N VAL A 9 -5.85 -9.13 -10.57
CA VAL A 9 -6.69 -10.11 -11.28
C VAL A 9 -6.90 -11.34 -10.41
N THR A 10 -7.98 -12.08 -10.65
CA THR A 10 -8.32 -13.26 -9.85
C THR A 10 -7.23 -14.33 -9.88
N ASP A 11 -6.52 -14.44 -11.01
CA ASP A 11 -5.39 -15.38 -11.18
C ASP A 11 -4.20 -15.09 -10.22
N ASP A 12 -4.18 -13.91 -9.58
CA ASP A 12 -3.16 -13.57 -8.58
C ASP A 12 -3.37 -14.27 -7.21
N ALA A 13 -4.47 -14.99 -7.03
CA ALA A 13 -4.84 -15.64 -5.77
C ALA A 13 -3.76 -16.58 -5.22
N ALA A 14 -3.10 -17.33 -6.09
CA ALA A 14 -2.00 -18.22 -5.66
C ALA A 14 -0.80 -17.44 -5.10
N ALA A 15 -0.45 -16.30 -5.71
CA ALA A 15 0.62 -15.44 -5.24
C ALA A 15 0.25 -14.73 -3.93
N LEU A 16 -0.99 -14.27 -3.80
CA LEU A 16 -1.51 -13.68 -2.56
C LEU A 16 -1.47 -14.69 -1.40
N ARG A 17 -1.93 -15.93 -1.63
CA ARG A 17 -1.88 -17.00 -0.64
C ARG A 17 -0.45 -17.30 -0.19
N LEU A 18 0.49 -17.37 -1.14
CA LEU A 18 1.91 -17.59 -0.82
C LEU A 18 2.47 -16.42 0.01
N ALA A 19 2.19 -15.18 -0.39
CA ALA A 19 2.62 -14.00 0.35
C ALA A 19 2.08 -14.01 1.79
N ALA A 20 0.81 -14.33 2.00
CA ALA A 20 0.19 -14.43 3.32
C ALA A 20 0.85 -15.54 4.17
N ALA A 21 1.11 -16.71 3.58
CA ALA A 21 1.72 -17.84 4.28
C ALA A 21 3.20 -17.60 4.67
N THR A 22 3.93 -16.81 3.89
CA THR A 22 5.38 -16.58 4.09
C THR A 22 5.72 -15.24 4.75
N SER A 23 4.72 -14.36 4.97
CA SER A 23 4.89 -13.05 5.58
C SER A 23 4.01 -12.92 6.84
N PRO A 24 4.48 -13.37 8.02
CA PRO A 24 3.64 -13.45 9.24
C PRO A 24 3.03 -12.12 9.69
N ASP A 25 3.66 -11.00 9.35
CA ASP A 25 3.17 -9.65 9.64
C ASP A 25 2.06 -9.19 8.69
N LEU A 26 1.84 -9.89 7.58
CA LEU A 26 0.85 -9.52 6.58
C LEU A 26 -0.58 -9.75 7.08
N SER A 27 -0.83 -10.82 7.84
CA SER A 27 -2.14 -11.09 8.44
C SER A 27 -2.63 -9.93 9.28
N SER A 28 -1.76 -9.37 10.13
CA SER A 28 -2.09 -8.19 10.94
C SER A 28 -2.39 -6.94 10.10
N GLN A 29 -1.78 -6.81 8.93
CA GLN A 29 -2.01 -5.68 8.01
C GLN A 29 -3.30 -5.85 7.20
N LEU A 30 -3.71 -7.08 6.91
CA LEU A 30 -4.92 -7.42 6.16
C LEU A 30 -6.14 -7.69 7.04
N GLY A 31 -6.07 -7.38 8.36
CA GLY A 31 -7.19 -7.40 9.28
C GLY A 31 -7.69 -8.81 9.64
N ASP A 32 -6.76 -9.71 9.95
CA ASP A 32 -7.05 -11.12 10.34
C ASP A 32 -7.92 -11.89 9.32
N THR A 33 -7.84 -11.48 8.05
CA THR A 33 -8.54 -12.16 6.96
C THR A 33 -7.92 -13.53 6.73
N ASP A 34 -8.73 -14.58 6.72
CA ASP A 34 -8.27 -15.92 6.34
C ASP A 34 -7.95 -15.96 4.83
N LEU A 35 -6.67 -16.12 4.51
CA LEU A 35 -6.13 -16.29 3.15
C LEU A 35 -5.50 -17.66 2.95
N GLY A 36 -5.95 -18.67 3.70
CA GLY A 36 -5.39 -20.02 3.69
C GLY A 36 -5.72 -20.83 2.43
N THR A 37 -6.78 -20.48 1.70
CA THR A 37 -7.21 -21.16 0.48
C THR A 37 -7.18 -20.25 -0.74
N ILE A 38 -7.14 -20.83 -1.94
CA ILE A 38 -7.21 -20.07 -3.20
C ILE A 38 -8.54 -19.33 -3.29
N ASP A 39 -9.66 -20.01 -3.03
CA ASP A 39 -11.01 -19.42 -3.09
C ASP A 39 -11.15 -18.22 -2.14
N ALA A 40 -10.57 -18.31 -0.94
CA ALA A 40 -10.56 -17.19 0.01
C ALA A 40 -9.76 -16.00 -0.54
N CYS A 41 -8.62 -16.26 -1.18
CA CYS A 41 -7.81 -15.23 -1.83
C CYS A 41 -8.51 -14.61 -3.05
N GLU A 42 -9.16 -15.39 -3.89
CA GLU A 42 -9.99 -14.90 -5.01
C GLU A 42 -11.09 -13.96 -4.49
N GLY A 43 -11.83 -14.41 -3.49
CA GLY A 43 -12.86 -13.59 -2.85
C GLY A 43 -12.31 -12.31 -2.21
N PHE A 44 -11.11 -12.33 -1.64
CA PHE A 44 -10.45 -11.15 -1.10
C PHE A 44 -10.03 -10.18 -2.21
N ILE A 45 -9.43 -10.68 -3.28
CA ILE A 45 -9.06 -9.88 -4.45
C ILE A 45 -10.29 -9.17 -4.99
N ASP A 46 -11.38 -9.89 -5.23
CA ASP A 46 -12.59 -9.32 -5.81
C ASP A 46 -13.25 -8.26 -4.91
N ARG A 47 -13.32 -8.51 -3.61
CA ARG A 47 -13.99 -7.59 -2.69
C ARG A 47 -13.13 -6.44 -2.21
N GLN A 48 -11.82 -6.63 -2.06
CA GLN A 48 -10.93 -5.68 -1.38
C GLN A 48 -9.85 -5.07 -2.28
N LEU A 49 -9.31 -5.82 -3.24
CA LEU A 49 -8.19 -5.37 -4.05
C LEU A 49 -8.58 -4.91 -5.46
N ARG A 50 -9.83 -5.17 -5.86
CA ARG A 50 -10.41 -4.66 -7.12
C ARG A 50 -11.40 -3.53 -6.89
N ARG A 51 -11.22 -2.79 -5.80
CA ARG A 51 -12.01 -1.58 -5.53
C ARG A 51 -11.82 -0.58 -6.65
N ARG A 52 -12.88 0.18 -6.91
CA ARG A 52 -12.91 1.21 -7.95
C ARG A 52 -13.32 2.55 -7.34
N PRO A 53 -12.99 3.66 -7.99
CA PRO A 53 -13.48 4.98 -7.61
C PRO A 53 -15.00 5.00 -7.36
N PRO A 54 -15.50 5.74 -6.35
CA PRO A 54 -14.74 6.62 -5.45
C PRO A 54 -14.21 5.93 -4.17
N LEU A 55 -14.42 4.60 -4.01
CA LEU A 55 -14.15 3.89 -2.75
C LEU A 55 -12.65 3.70 -2.46
N GLY A 56 -11.82 3.72 -3.49
CA GLY A 56 -10.39 3.47 -3.39
C GLY A 56 -9.81 2.87 -4.67
N GLN A 57 -8.55 2.55 -4.63
CA GLN A 57 -7.81 1.91 -5.71
C GLN A 57 -6.69 1.08 -5.16
N ASP A 58 -6.58 -0.17 -5.59
CA ASP A 58 -5.46 -1.04 -5.28
C ASP A 58 -4.73 -1.46 -6.55
N LEU A 59 -3.41 -1.47 -6.48
CA LEU A 59 -2.54 -1.93 -7.55
C LEU A 59 -1.57 -2.98 -7.01
N ALA A 60 -1.48 -4.09 -7.72
CA ALA A 60 -0.45 -5.09 -7.48
C ALA A 60 0.91 -4.53 -7.89
N ILE A 61 1.90 -4.69 -7.01
CA ILE A 61 3.31 -4.50 -7.35
C ILE A 61 3.76 -5.81 -8.00
N ALA A 62 3.98 -5.81 -9.31
CA ALA A 62 4.41 -6.99 -10.05
C ALA A 62 5.90 -6.92 -10.39
N VAL A 63 6.62 -8.01 -10.15
CA VAL A 63 8.04 -8.20 -10.47
C VAL A 63 8.16 -9.37 -11.44
N ASP A 64 8.64 -9.09 -12.66
CA ASP A 64 8.73 -10.08 -13.74
C ASP A 64 7.41 -10.86 -13.91
N GLY A 65 6.28 -10.13 -13.83
CA GLY A 65 4.91 -10.65 -13.94
C GLY A 65 4.32 -11.27 -12.66
N ARG A 66 5.11 -11.58 -11.64
CA ARG A 66 4.66 -12.16 -10.36
C ARG A 66 4.29 -11.06 -9.35
N VAL A 67 3.20 -11.25 -8.62
CA VAL A 67 2.81 -10.34 -7.53
C VAL A 67 3.83 -10.39 -6.40
N ALA A 68 4.40 -9.23 -6.10
CA ALA A 68 5.35 -8.99 -5.02
C ALA A 68 4.74 -8.20 -3.85
N GLY A 69 3.60 -7.54 -4.06
CA GLY A 69 2.98 -6.70 -3.04
C GLY A 69 1.77 -5.93 -3.54
N ASN A 70 1.34 -4.97 -2.73
CA ASN A 70 0.23 -4.06 -3.01
C ASN A 70 0.60 -2.63 -2.65
N VAL A 71 0.03 -1.67 -3.36
CA VAL A 71 -0.11 -0.28 -2.95
C VAL A 71 -1.55 0.15 -3.22
N GLY A 72 -2.17 0.85 -2.28
CA GLY A 72 -3.59 1.19 -2.41
C GLY A 72 -3.96 2.52 -1.77
N LEU A 73 -5.08 3.08 -2.25
CA LEU A 73 -5.78 4.23 -1.69
C LEU A 73 -7.09 3.78 -1.04
N SER A 74 -7.40 4.35 0.10
CA SER A 74 -8.66 4.16 0.82
C SER A 74 -9.08 5.45 1.51
N ASN A 75 -10.27 5.45 2.11
CA ASN A 75 -10.79 6.60 2.85
C ASN A 75 -10.70 7.91 2.05
N VAL A 76 -11.09 7.84 0.78
CA VAL A 76 -11.08 9.00 -0.12
C VAL A 76 -12.14 9.99 0.32
N ASP A 77 -11.71 11.18 0.73
CA ASP A 77 -12.57 12.30 1.07
C ASP A 77 -12.47 13.37 -0.02
N ARG A 78 -13.54 13.49 -0.80
CA ARG A 78 -13.63 14.46 -1.91
C ARG A 78 -13.98 15.86 -1.46
N GLN A 79 -14.43 16.03 -0.22
CA GLN A 79 -14.67 17.37 0.34
C GLN A 79 -13.35 18.07 0.66
N HIS A 80 -12.35 17.30 1.08
CA HIS A 80 -11.03 17.80 1.49
C HIS A 80 -9.90 17.35 0.57
N ASP A 81 -10.21 16.63 -0.52
CA ASP A 81 -9.25 16.05 -1.48
C ASP A 81 -8.12 15.27 -0.81
N THR A 82 -8.50 14.43 0.17
CA THR A 82 -7.56 13.62 0.94
C THR A 82 -7.83 12.12 0.74
N ALA A 83 -6.78 11.30 0.94
CA ALA A 83 -6.92 9.86 1.01
C ALA A 83 -5.86 9.25 1.92
N TRP A 84 -6.16 8.04 2.42
CA TRP A 84 -5.21 7.19 3.13
C TRP A 84 -4.52 6.27 2.14
N VAL A 85 -3.18 6.21 2.21
CA VAL A 85 -2.35 5.30 1.40
C VAL A 85 -1.81 4.18 2.27
N TYR A 86 -1.77 2.98 1.72
CA TYR A 86 -1.18 1.82 2.38
C TYR A 86 -0.48 0.91 1.38
N TYR A 87 0.43 0.08 1.88
CA TYR A 87 1.20 -0.84 1.06
C TYR A 87 1.68 -2.04 1.88
N TRP A 88 1.99 -3.10 1.18
CA TRP A 88 2.75 -4.23 1.73
C TRP A 88 3.60 -4.87 0.63
N VAL A 89 4.67 -5.55 1.03
CA VAL A 89 5.55 -6.31 0.15
C VAL A 89 5.81 -7.67 0.78
N ALA A 90 5.61 -8.74 0.00
CA ALA A 90 5.88 -10.12 0.42
C ALA A 90 7.35 -10.28 0.82
N MET A 91 7.61 -11.10 1.84
CA MET A 91 8.92 -11.20 2.49
C MET A 91 10.06 -11.44 1.49
N GLU A 92 9.87 -12.33 0.51
CA GLU A 92 10.88 -12.66 -0.50
C GLU A 92 11.31 -11.48 -1.41
N PHE A 93 10.49 -10.43 -1.48
CA PHE A 93 10.73 -9.26 -2.32
C PHE A 93 11.18 -8.01 -1.54
N ARG A 94 11.27 -8.08 -0.21
CA ARG A 94 11.66 -6.93 0.63
C ARG A 94 13.13 -6.53 0.43
N GLY A 95 13.48 -5.33 0.88
CA GLY A 95 14.84 -4.79 0.80
C GLY A 95 15.27 -4.32 -0.59
N ARG A 96 14.36 -4.30 -1.59
CA ARG A 96 14.64 -3.93 -2.98
C ARG A 96 14.09 -2.55 -3.38
N GLY A 97 13.60 -1.75 -2.43
CA GLY A 97 13.02 -0.42 -2.69
C GLY A 97 11.63 -0.43 -3.34
N LEU A 98 11.00 -1.60 -3.52
CA LEU A 98 9.72 -1.73 -4.24
C LEU A 98 8.61 -0.91 -3.61
N ALA A 99 8.46 -0.98 -2.29
CA ALA A 99 7.44 -0.21 -1.57
C ALA A 99 7.61 1.30 -1.75
N THR A 100 8.84 1.80 -1.67
CA THR A 100 9.15 3.22 -1.86
C THR A 100 8.79 3.69 -3.27
N CYS A 101 9.20 2.94 -4.30
CA CYS A 101 8.88 3.27 -5.68
C CYS A 101 7.36 3.19 -5.94
N ALA A 102 6.69 2.15 -5.41
CA ALA A 102 5.25 1.97 -5.57
C ALA A 102 4.46 3.09 -4.88
N LEU A 103 4.82 3.45 -3.65
CA LEU A 103 4.20 4.54 -2.89
C LEU A 103 4.37 5.90 -3.60
N ALA A 104 5.58 6.20 -4.08
CA ALA A 104 5.84 7.42 -4.84
C ALA A 104 5.02 7.47 -6.14
N THR A 105 4.94 6.35 -6.86
CA THR A 105 4.16 6.25 -8.12
C THR A 105 2.67 6.41 -7.85
N MET A 106 2.13 5.73 -6.84
CA MET A 106 0.72 5.88 -6.44
C MET A 106 0.39 7.33 -6.05
N SER A 107 1.33 8.02 -5.37
CA SER A 107 1.13 9.42 -4.98
C SER A 107 1.00 10.34 -6.19
N VAL A 108 1.91 10.21 -7.16
CA VAL A 108 1.84 10.99 -8.42
C VAL A 108 0.52 10.71 -9.13
N TRP A 109 0.16 9.42 -9.25
CA TRP A 109 -1.10 9.02 -9.89
C TRP A 109 -2.33 9.60 -9.16
N ALA A 110 -2.34 9.59 -7.83
CA ALA A 110 -3.44 10.12 -7.03
C ALA A 110 -3.58 11.64 -7.17
N PHE A 111 -2.47 12.37 -7.24
CA PHE A 111 -2.49 13.82 -7.45
C PHE A 111 -2.91 14.19 -8.88
N ASP A 112 -2.39 13.50 -9.90
CA ASP A 112 -2.59 13.87 -11.31
C ASP A 112 -3.95 13.41 -11.87
N TYR A 113 -4.45 12.22 -11.47
CA TYR A 113 -5.68 11.64 -12.05
C TYR A 113 -6.88 11.71 -11.12
N TRP A 114 -6.67 11.68 -9.80
CA TRP A 114 -7.75 11.81 -8.84
C TRP A 114 -7.85 13.23 -8.28
N GLU A 115 -6.95 14.11 -8.68
CA GLU A 115 -6.91 15.51 -8.24
C GLU A 115 -6.95 15.63 -6.70
N LEU A 116 -6.35 14.65 -6.00
CA LEU A 116 -6.22 14.73 -4.57
C LEU A 116 -5.13 15.74 -4.21
N PHE A 117 -5.31 16.40 -3.07
CA PHE A 117 -4.33 17.39 -2.59
C PHE A 117 -3.41 16.81 -1.53
N ARG A 118 -3.92 15.86 -0.70
CA ARG A 118 -3.19 15.33 0.45
C ARG A 118 -3.34 13.82 0.54
N LEU A 119 -2.22 13.15 0.73
CA LEU A 119 -2.15 11.73 1.03
C LEU A 119 -1.56 11.50 2.41
N GLU A 120 -2.16 10.59 3.17
CA GLU A 120 -1.78 10.26 4.53
C GLU A 120 -1.45 8.78 4.66
N LEU A 121 -0.52 8.46 5.53
CA LEU A 121 -0.23 7.09 5.96
C LEU A 121 0.23 7.06 7.41
N GLY A 122 0.18 5.89 8.02
CA GLY A 122 0.72 5.68 9.36
C GLY A 122 1.38 4.32 9.48
N HIS A 123 2.38 4.25 10.32
CA HIS A 123 3.04 3.00 10.66
C HIS A 123 3.33 2.92 12.16
N ARG A 124 3.42 1.70 12.68
CA ARG A 124 3.83 1.51 14.07
C ARG A 124 5.21 2.11 14.30
N LEU A 125 5.41 2.78 15.43
CA LEU A 125 6.68 3.43 15.77
C LEU A 125 7.85 2.43 15.79
N ASN A 126 7.58 1.16 16.09
CA ASN A 126 8.56 0.08 16.07
C ASN A 126 8.74 -0.57 14.69
N ASN A 127 8.33 0.10 13.60
CA ASN A 127 8.52 -0.35 12.21
C ASN A 127 9.42 0.63 11.43
N PRO A 128 10.74 0.63 11.66
CA PRO A 128 11.66 1.54 10.97
C PRO A 128 11.70 1.35 9.45
N ALA A 129 11.36 0.15 8.96
CA ALA A 129 11.28 -0.11 7.53
C ALA A 129 10.16 0.70 6.86
N SER A 130 8.97 0.76 7.48
CA SER A 130 7.88 1.60 6.96
C SER A 130 8.20 3.09 7.07
N CYS A 131 8.87 3.54 8.14
CA CYS A 131 9.35 4.92 8.25
C CYS A 131 10.29 5.27 7.08
N ALA A 132 11.26 4.40 6.77
CA ALA A 132 12.18 4.60 5.65
C ALA A 132 11.45 4.66 4.29
N VAL A 133 10.43 3.80 4.09
CA VAL A 133 9.60 3.82 2.89
C VAL A 133 8.83 5.14 2.77
N ALA A 134 8.15 5.57 3.84
CA ALA A 134 7.38 6.83 3.85
C ALA A 134 8.26 8.02 3.49
N ARG A 135 9.38 8.19 4.19
CA ARG A 135 10.33 9.28 3.94
C ARG A 135 10.94 9.21 2.55
N GLY A 136 11.33 8.02 2.09
CA GLY A 136 11.90 7.81 0.75
C GLY A 136 10.91 8.15 -0.36
N ALA A 137 9.61 8.00 -0.14
CA ALA A 137 8.55 8.37 -1.07
C ALA A 137 8.08 9.83 -0.93
N GLY A 138 8.74 10.65 -0.09
CA GLY A 138 8.46 12.07 0.08
C GLY A 138 7.36 12.41 1.09
N PHE A 139 7.01 11.47 1.98
CA PHE A 139 6.05 11.74 3.07
C PHE A 139 6.78 12.28 4.30
N GLY A 140 6.42 13.49 4.72
CA GLY A 140 6.90 14.12 5.95
C GLY A 140 6.20 13.55 7.18
N ALA A 141 6.93 13.36 8.29
CA ALA A 141 6.32 12.99 9.56
C ALA A 141 5.57 14.19 10.16
N GLU A 142 4.36 13.96 10.69
CA GLU A 142 3.52 15.02 11.27
C GLU A 142 3.22 14.83 12.75
N GLY A 143 3.37 13.61 13.27
CA GLY A 143 3.13 13.38 14.68
C GLY A 143 3.07 11.91 15.07
N VAL A 144 2.76 11.68 16.36
CA VAL A 144 2.59 10.35 16.93
C VAL A 144 1.24 10.24 17.63
N GLU A 145 0.46 9.25 17.22
CA GLU A 145 -0.81 8.88 17.87
C GLU A 145 -0.56 7.76 18.86
N ARG A 146 -0.67 8.07 20.14
CA ARG A 146 -0.39 7.12 21.21
C ARG A 146 -1.43 6.00 21.27
N ALA A 147 -0.98 4.74 21.39
CA ALA A 147 -1.80 3.55 21.58
C ALA A 147 -2.92 3.36 20.53
N LYS A 148 -2.71 3.87 19.28
CA LYS A 148 -3.70 3.88 18.22
C LYS A 148 -4.08 2.47 17.75
N LEU A 149 -3.10 1.63 17.45
CA LEU A 149 -3.32 0.28 16.96
C LEU A 149 -3.35 -0.73 18.12
N ARG A 150 -4.19 -1.76 17.98
CA ARG A 150 -4.27 -2.88 18.89
C ARG A 150 -4.12 -4.19 18.11
N TYR A 151 -3.17 -5.02 18.52
CA TYR A 151 -3.02 -6.39 18.04
C TYR A 151 -3.03 -7.33 19.26
N GLY A 152 -4.04 -8.17 19.35
CA GLY A 152 -4.31 -8.94 20.57
C GLY A 152 -4.51 -7.99 21.76
N ASP A 153 -3.72 -8.18 22.81
CA ASP A 153 -3.74 -7.34 24.01
C ASP A 153 -2.72 -6.21 24.00
N GLN A 154 -1.89 -6.13 22.98
CA GLN A 154 -0.85 -5.11 22.88
C GLN A 154 -1.31 -3.89 22.08
N ARG A 155 -1.01 -2.69 22.59
CA ARG A 155 -1.22 -1.41 21.93
C ARG A 155 0.09 -0.86 21.36
N PHE A 156 -0.02 -0.17 20.23
CA PHE A 156 1.12 0.41 19.53
C PHE A 156 0.87 1.86 19.19
N ASP A 157 1.90 2.68 19.38
CA ASP A 157 1.93 4.04 18.87
C ASP A 157 2.13 4.03 17.36
N VAL A 158 1.55 5.02 16.68
CA VAL A 158 1.62 5.19 15.23
C VAL A 158 2.24 6.54 14.91
N GLU A 159 3.32 6.55 14.14
CA GLU A 159 3.82 7.76 13.50
C GLU A 159 2.99 8.01 12.23
N THR A 160 2.42 9.20 12.13
CA THR A 160 1.67 9.66 10.97
C THR A 160 2.54 10.46 10.04
N HIS A 161 2.35 10.25 8.74
CA HIS A 161 3.06 10.95 7.67
C HIS A 161 2.06 11.45 6.65
N ALA A 162 2.39 12.56 6.01
CA ALA A 162 1.62 13.07 4.89
C ALA A 162 2.52 13.56 3.75
N ARG A 163 1.93 13.60 2.56
CA ARG A 163 2.49 14.21 1.38
C ARG A 163 1.43 15.05 0.68
N LEU A 164 1.80 16.27 0.26
CA LEU A 164 0.93 17.19 -0.45
C LEU A 164 1.25 17.18 -1.95
N ALA A 165 0.26 17.53 -2.78
CA ALA A 165 0.46 17.70 -4.22
C ALA A 165 1.49 18.81 -4.55
N THR A 166 1.69 19.75 -3.62
CA THR A 166 2.67 20.86 -3.73
C THR A 166 4.07 20.51 -3.22
N ASP A 167 4.25 19.34 -2.61
CA ASP A 167 5.56 18.94 -2.10
C ASP A 167 6.53 18.57 -3.25
N PRO A 168 7.84 18.74 -3.06
CA PRO A 168 8.82 18.35 -4.04
C PRO A 168 8.71 16.86 -4.42
N ALA A 169 8.89 16.56 -5.70
CA ALA A 169 8.93 15.18 -6.17
C ALA A 169 10.08 14.41 -5.49
N PRO A 170 9.85 13.21 -4.95
CA PRO A 170 10.90 12.41 -4.36
C PRO A 170 11.89 11.91 -5.42
N SER A 171 13.18 11.84 -5.04
CA SER A 171 14.24 11.37 -5.93
C SER A 171 14.27 9.84 -6.04
N VAL A 172 13.15 9.24 -6.45
CA VAL A 172 13.01 7.79 -6.64
C VAL A 172 12.44 7.48 -8.01
N ARG A 173 12.78 6.31 -8.54
CA ARG A 173 12.24 5.85 -9.82
C ARG A 173 10.73 5.61 -9.69
N LEU A 174 9.94 6.24 -10.54
CA LEU A 174 8.54 5.89 -10.72
C LEU A 174 8.41 4.59 -11.52
N LEU A 175 7.42 3.78 -11.16
CA LEU A 175 7.15 2.51 -11.81
C LEU A 175 6.19 2.70 -12.99
N PRO A 176 6.38 1.97 -14.10
CA PRO A 176 5.36 1.89 -15.13
C PRO A 176 4.03 1.42 -14.54
N THR A 177 2.95 2.10 -14.91
CA THR A 177 1.61 1.76 -14.46
C THR A 177 0.77 1.32 -15.64
N VAL A 178 0.21 0.12 -15.57
CA VAL A 178 -0.76 -0.35 -16.55
C VAL A 178 -2.07 0.40 -16.30
N ALA A 179 -2.62 1.00 -17.36
CA ALA A 179 -3.82 1.83 -17.27
C ALA A 179 -4.94 1.11 -16.52
N VAL A 180 -5.47 1.79 -15.51
CA VAL A 180 -6.70 1.39 -14.81
C VAL A 180 -7.85 1.94 -15.66
N ALA A 181 -8.56 1.06 -16.36
CA ALA A 181 -9.73 1.44 -17.15
C ALA A 181 -10.94 1.72 -16.26
#